data_aba87ee3c3c1add4a099bdd96deb3f04
#
_entry.id   aba87ee3c3c1add4a099bdd96deb3f04
#
_cell.length_a   1.000
_cell.length_b   1.000
_cell.length_c   1.000
_cell.angle_alpha   90.00
_cell.angle_beta   90.00
_cell.angle_gamma   90.00
#
_symmetry.space_group_name_H-M   'P 1'
#
loop_
_entity.id
_entity.type
_entity.pdbx_description
1 polymer ?
#
loop_
_entity_poly.entity_id
_entity_poly.type
_entity_poly.pdbx_seq_one_letter_code
_entity_poly.pdbx_strand_id
1 'polypeptide(L)'
;MIVCPWKELHRYAAILPGLEEAVKLVASLEDLTPATYPLSDGNKVLIQQGTTKSANGALAEAHREYLDIQYILEGQETVGWAPVETLTLEGEFDIAKDKGKYSGHFDFMTIQAGYCYVVFPEDGHMPGVHLDTPADFKKAVVKLKV
;
A
#
# COMPACT_ATOMS: atom_id res chain seq x y z
N MET A 1 5.52 8.60 -4.68
CA MET A 1 4.62 8.30 -3.54
C MET A 1 3.90 9.56 -3.05
N ILE A 2 2.62 9.48 -2.64
CA ILE A 2 1.86 10.55 -1.99
C ILE A 2 1.54 10.12 -0.56
N VAL A 3 1.61 11.02 0.42
CA VAL A 3 1.18 10.75 1.79
C VAL A 3 0.23 11.87 2.22
N CYS A 4 -0.98 11.51 2.69
CA CYS A 4 -1.97 12.50 3.14
C CYS A 4 -2.96 11.90 4.14
N PRO A 5 -3.72 12.73 4.88
CA PRO A 5 -4.88 12.26 5.60
C PRO A 5 -5.89 11.61 4.65
N TRP A 6 -6.48 10.47 5.03
CA TRP A 6 -7.47 9.77 4.18
C TRP A 6 -8.60 10.67 3.69
N LYS A 7 -9.11 11.54 4.56
CA LYS A 7 -10.17 12.50 4.22
C LYS A 7 -9.79 13.49 3.11
N GLU A 8 -8.50 13.72 2.88
CA GLU A 8 -7.98 14.65 1.86
C GLU A 8 -7.60 13.94 0.54
N LEU A 9 -7.69 12.60 0.50
CA LEU A 9 -7.29 11.80 -0.66
C LEU A 9 -8.09 12.17 -1.93
N HIS A 10 -9.34 12.62 -1.76
CA HIS A 10 -10.19 13.09 -2.87
C HIS A 10 -9.54 14.18 -3.73
N ARG A 11 -8.59 14.95 -3.19
CA ARG A 11 -7.84 15.99 -3.93
C ARG A 11 -7.00 15.42 -5.07
N TYR A 12 -6.70 14.15 -5.01
CA TYR A 12 -5.89 13.44 -6.01
C TYR A 12 -6.73 12.59 -6.96
N ALA A 13 -8.07 12.70 -6.93
CA ALA A 13 -8.98 11.86 -7.71
C ALA A 13 -8.71 11.90 -9.24
N ALA A 14 -8.20 13.03 -9.75
CA ALA A 14 -7.88 13.16 -11.17
C ALA A 14 -6.78 12.20 -11.67
N ILE A 15 -5.94 11.67 -10.77
CA ILE A 15 -4.86 10.72 -11.07
C ILE A 15 -5.05 9.35 -10.44
N LEU A 16 -6.21 9.10 -9.79
CA LEU A 16 -6.54 7.86 -9.09
C LEU A 16 -7.84 7.27 -9.68
N PRO A 17 -7.79 6.60 -10.85
CA PRO A 17 -8.98 6.07 -11.51
C PRO A 17 -9.68 5.02 -10.62
N GLY A 18 -11.00 5.16 -10.41
CA GLY A 18 -11.77 4.26 -9.53
C GLY A 18 -11.72 4.59 -8.03
N LEU A 19 -11.05 5.67 -7.62
CA LEU A 19 -10.95 6.07 -6.22
C LEU A 19 -12.31 6.22 -5.54
N GLU A 20 -13.30 6.81 -6.21
CA GLU A 20 -14.60 7.10 -5.61
C GLU A 20 -15.32 5.83 -5.16
N GLU A 21 -15.30 4.77 -5.98
CA GLU A 21 -15.88 3.47 -5.65
C GLU A 21 -15.17 2.85 -4.43
N ALA A 22 -13.84 2.88 -4.42
CA ALA A 22 -13.04 2.36 -3.32
C ALA A 22 -13.31 3.09 -2.00
N VAL A 23 -13.39 4.43 -2.02
CA VAL A 23 -13.69 5.24 -0.83
C VAL A 23 -15.10 4.93 -0.31
N LYS A 24 -16.10 4.82 -1.19
CA LYS A 24 -17.47 4.43 -0.80
C LYS A 24 -17.52 3.06 -0.16
N LEU A 25 -16.81 2.08 -0.75
CA LEU A 25 -16.73 0.74 -0.17
C LEU A 25 -16.10 0.78 1.22
N VAL A 26 -14.91 1.37 1.37
CA VAL A 26 -14.22 1.44 2.66
C VAL A 26 -15.09 2.10 3.73
N ALA A 27 -15.82 3.17 3.36
CA ALA A 27 -16.72 3.88 4.29
C ALA A 27 -17.97 3.06 4.68
N SER A 28 -18.36 2.07 3.89
CA SER A 28 -19.53 1.22 4.14
C SER A 28 -19.22 -0.04 4.94
N LEU A 29 -17.94 -0.36 5.16
CA LEU A 29 -17.56 -1.57 5.87
C LEU A 29 -17.81 -1.41 7.38
N GLU A 30 -18.75 -2.20 7.91
CA GLU A 30 -19.01 -2.33 9.36
C GLU A 30 -18.05 -3.34 10.00
N ASP A 31 -17.69 -4.40 9.26
CA ASP A 31 -16.75 -5.42 9.67
C ASP A 31 -15.42 -5.24 8.93
N LEU A 32 -14.36 -5.04 9.71
CA LEU A 32 -12.98 -4.85 9.22
C LEU A 32 -12.12 -6.11 9.42
N THR A 33 -12.73 -7.29 9.41
CA THR A 33 -11.98 -8.56 9.37
C THR A 33 -11.24 -8.70 8.04
N PRO A 34 -10.07 -9.38 8.00
CA PRO A 34 -9.32 -9.57 6.77
C PRO A 34 -10.17 -10.23 5.68
N ALA A 35 -10.36 -9.51 4.57
CA ALA A 35 -11.15 -9.93 3.42
C ALA A 35 -10.71 -9.18 2.15
N THR A 36 -11.14 -9.67 1.00
CA THR A 36 -10.94 -9.02 -0.29
C THR A 36 -12.29 -8.72 -0.92
N TYR A 37 -12.48 -7.47 -1.32
CA TYR A 37 -13.69 -6.94 -1.94
C TYR A 37 -13.37 -6.54 -3.38
N PRO A 38 -13.94 -7.20 -4.40
CA PRO A 38 -13.78 -6.79 -5.79
C PRO A 38 -14.54 -5.49 -6.05
N LEU A 39 -13.97 -4.66 -6.92
CA LEU A 39 -14.55 -3.44 -7.46
C LEU A 39 -14.63 -3.55 -8.99
N SER A 40 -15.16 -2.51 -9.63
CA SER A 40 -15.21 -2.41 -11.09
C SER A 40 -13.81 -2.40 -11.71
N ASP A 41 -13.72 -2.78 -12.99
CA ASP A 41 -12.49 -2.72 -13.81
C ASP A 41 -11.29 -3.52 -13.28
N GLY A 42 -11.55 -4.54 -12.45
CA GLY A 42 -10.52 -5.36 -11.84
C GLY A 42 -9.85 -4.73 -10.63
N ASN A 43 -10.34 -3.58 -10.18
CA ASN A 43 -9.93 -2.95 -8.92
C ASN A 43 -10.39 -3.79 -7.73
N LYS A 44 -9.79 -3.57 -6.57
CA LYS A 44 -10.17 -4.27 -5.35
C LYS A 44 -9.71 -3.55 -4.09
N VAL A 45 -10.38 -3.84 -2.99
CA VAL A 45 -9.98 -3.45 -1.64
C VAL A 45 -9.68 -4.70 -0.83
N LEU A 46 -8.57 -4.68 -0.12
CA LEU A 46 -8.17 -5.74 0.82
C LEU A 46 -8.13 -5.16 2.23
N ILE A 47 -8.83 -5.77 3.16
CA ILE A 47 -8.64 -5.47 4.59
C ILE A 47 -7.56 -6.41 5.13
N GLN A 48 -6.56 -5.82 5.76
CA GLN A 48 -5.43 -6.54 6.33
C GLN A 48 -5.23 -6.11 7.78
N GLN A 49 -4.79 -7.06 8.61
CA GLN A 49 -4.36 -6.78 9.98
C GLN A 49 -3.15 -7.64 10.32
N GLY A 50 -2.34 -7.17 11.22
CA GLY A 50 -1.16 -7.91 11.68
C GLY A 50 -0.24 -7.06 12.55
N THR A 51 0.93 -7.62 12.81
CA THR A 51 2.03 -6.94 13.47
C THR A 51 3.13 -6.68 12.44
N THR A 52 3.70 -5.50 12.46
CA THR A 52 4.79 -5.11 11.55
C THR A 52 6.01 -6.01 11.69
N LYS A 53 6.75 -6.21 10.61
CA LYS A 53 7.98 -7.00 10.55
C LYS A 53 9.20 -6.09 10.57
N SER A 54 10.36 -6.60 10.98
CA SER A 54 11.60 -5.85 10.87
C SER A 54 11.88 -5.45 9.41
N ALA A 55 12.26 -4.19 9.20
CA ALA A 55 12.72 -3.71 7.90
C ALA A 55 14.10 -4.33 7.53
N ASN A 56 14.86 -4.79 8.51
CA ASN A 56 16.18 -5.37 8.27
C ASN A 56 16.07 -6.69 7.50
N GLY A 57 16.64 -6.73 6.30
CA GLY A 57 16.58 -7.88 5.40
C GLY A 57 15.23 -8.10 4.69
N ALA A 58 14.26 -7.20 4.88
CA ALA A 58 13.02 -7.25 4.13
C ALA A 58 13.22 -6.77 2.68
N LEU A 59 12.42 -7.32 1.77
CA LEU A 59 12.38 -6.88 0.37
C LEU A 59 11.20 -5.96 0.16
N ALA A 60 11.40 -4.93 -0.65
CA ALA A 60 10.31 -4.12 -1.17
C ALA A 60 9.55 -4.84 -2.28
N GLU A 61 8.39 -4.33 -2.61
CA GLU A 61 7.60 -4.75 -3.76
C GLU A 61 7.31 -3.56 -4.68
N ALA A 62 7.08 -3.85 -5.96
CA ALA A 62 6.52 -2.91 -6.91
C ALA A 62 5.58 -3.63 -7.87
N HIS A 63 4.66 -2.88 -8.44
CA HIS A 63 3.62 -3.33 -9.36
C HIS A 63 3.82 -2.68 -10.73
N ARG A 64 3.19 -3.21 -11.79
CA ARG A 64 3.26 -2.65 -13.14
C ARG A 64 1.89 -2.19 -13.66
N GLU A 65 0.84 -2.90 -13.25
CA GLU A 65 -0.52 -2.67 -13.71
C GLU A 65 -1.41 -1.99 -12.65
N TYR A 66 -0.98 -1.96 -11.39
CA TYR A 66 -1.73 -1.40 -10.27
C TYR A 66 -0.93 -0.34 -9.53
N LEU A 67 -1.63 0.68 -9.07
CA LEU A 67 -1.19 1.49 -7.95
C LEU A 67 -1.84 0.97 -6.65
N ASP A 68 -1.16 1.15 -5.54
CA ASP A 68 -1.69 0.81 -4.21
C ASP A 68 -1.97 2.08 -3.41
N ILE A 69 -3.14 2.13 -2.77
CA ILE A 69 -3.43 3.10 -1.72
C ILE A 69 -3.54 2.32 -0.42
N GLN A 70 -2.68 2.59 0.54
CA GLN A 70 -2.70 1.90 1.82
C GLN A 70 -3.16 2.87 2.90
N TYR A 71 -4.37 2.65 3.39
CA TYR A 71 -5.02 3.46 4.42
C TYR A 71 -4.93 2.77 5.78
N ILE A 72 -4.28 3.40 6.75
CA ILE A 72 -4.15 2.87 8.10
C ILE A 72 -5.44 3.18 8.87
N LEU A 73 -6.19 2.14 9.19
CA LEU A 73 -7.44 2.18 9.93
C LEU A 73 -7.18 2.23 11.44
N GLU A 74 -6.26 1.38 11.92
CA GLU A 74 -5.87 1.28 13.33
C GLU A 74 -4.36 1.05 13.44
N GLY A 75 -3.76 1.56 14.51
CA GLY A 75 -2.34 1.41 14.80
C GLY A 75 -1.45 2.22 13.86
N GLN A 76 -0.35 1.62 13.43
CA GLN A 76 0.62 2.25 12.53
C GLN A 76 1.49 1.21 11.83
N GLU A 77 2.10 1.61 10.72
CA GLU A 77 3.21 0.90 10.11
C GLU A 77 4.27 1.87 9.62
N THR A 78 5.48 1.40 9.47
CA THR A 78 6.50 2.10 8.69
C THR A 78 6.47 1.55 7.27
N VAL A 79 6.60 2.43 6.27
CA VAL A 79 6.82 2.08 4.87
C VAL A 79 8.21 2.51 4.46
N GLY A 80 8.97 1.61 3.84
CA GLY A 80 10.18 1.97 3.11
C GLY A 80 9.81 2.33 1.67
N TRP A 81 10.45 3.36 1.11
CA TRP A 81 10.21 3.83 -0.24
C TRP A 81 11.51 4.16 -0.97
N ALA A 82 11.55 3.84 -2.26
CA ALA A 82 12.57 4.29 -3.20
C ALA A 82 12.02 4.26 -4.63
N PRO A 83 12.52 5.09 -5.56
CA PRO A 83 12.23 4.93 -6.98
C PRO A 83 12.63 3.54 -7.46
N VAL A 84 11.73 2.82 -8.16
CA VAL A 84 12.00 1.42 -8.57
C VAL A 84 13.23 1.29 -9.46
N GLU A 85 13.54 2.31 -10.26
CA GLU A 85 14.72 2.37 -11.13
C GLU A 85 16.05 2.34 -10.38
N THR A 86 16.05 2.69 -9.07
CA THR A 86 17.25 2.66 -8.21
C THR A 86 17.41 1.33 -7.47
N LEU A 87 16.46 0.42 -7.63
CA LEU A 87 16.41 -0.85 -6.93
C LEU A 87 16.83 -2.02 -7.82
N THR A 88 17.25 -3.11 -7.20
CA THR A 88 17.59 -4.37 -7.88
C THR A 88 16.43 -5.34 -7.75
N LEU A 89 15.93 -5.84 -8.89
CA LEU A 89 14.91 -6.91 -8.89
C LEU A 89 15.55 -8.22 -8.41
N GLU A 90 14.96 -8.80 -7.39
CA GLU A 90 15.37 -10.08 -6.81
C GLU A 90 14.56 -11.23 -7.43
N GLY A 91 15.19 -11.96 -8.32
CA GLY A 91 14.56 -13.04 -9.07
C GLY A 91 13.74 -12.54 -10.26
N GLU A 92 12.59 -13.15 -10.51
CA GLU A 92 11.70 -12.80 -11.61
C GLU A 92 10.48 -12.02 -11.14
N PHE A 93 9.95 -11.17 -12.02
CA PHE A 93 8.69 -10.50 -11.78
C PHE A 93 7.51 -11.49 -11.93
N ASP A 94 6.68 -11.65 -10.90
CA ASP A 94 5.48 -12.48 -10.93
C ASP A 94 4.36 -11.75 -11.68
N ILE A 95 4.21 -12.05 -12.97
CA ILE A 95 3.19 -11.43 -13.82
C ILE A 95 1.77 -11.74 -13.34
N ALA A 96 1.53 -12.96 -12.82
CA ALA A 96 0.20 -13.38 -12.39
C ALA A 96 -0.28 -12.60 -11.15
N LYS A 97 0.66 -12.18 -10.30
CA LYS A 97 0.37 -11.39 -9.11
C LYS A 97 0.66 -9.90 -9.28
N ASP A 98 1.15 -9.51 -10.45
CA ASP A 98 1.63 -8.15 -10.71
C ASP A 98 2.60 -7.68 -9.62
N LYS A 99 3.68 -8.43 -9.37
CA LYS A 99 4.56 -8.18 -8.24
C LYS A 99 6.01 -8.56 -8.51
N GLY A 100 6.91 -7.60 -8.36
CA GLY A 100 8.34 -7.81 -8.24
C GLY A 100 8.80 -7.64 -6.79
N LYS A 101 9.87 -8.34 -6.41
CA LYS A 101 10.57 -8.13 -5.14
C LYS A 101 11.88 -7.39 -5.42
N TYR A 102 12.19 -6.41 -4.59
CA TYR A 102 13.34 -5.55 -4.84
C TYR A 102 14.17 -5.34 -3.58
N SER A 103 15.49 -5.29 -3.77
CA SER A 103 16.46 -4.87 -2.76
C SER A 103 17.08 -3.52 -3.13
N GLY A 104 17.61 -2.82 -2.14
CA GLY A 104 18.28 -1.53 -2.34
C GLY A 104 18.28 -0.68 -1.09
N HIS A 105 18.45 0.62 -1.29
CA HIS A 105 18.38 1.62 -0.23
C HIS A 105 17.00 2.26 -0.21
N PHE A 106 16.42 2.43 0.97
CA PHE A 106 15.06 2.94 1.17
C PHE A 106 15.06 4.09 2.18
N ASP A 107 14.24 5.10 1.90
CA ASP A 107 13.80 6.07 2.89
C ASP A 107 12.58 5.51 3.63
N PHE A 108 12.49 5.79 4.94
CA PHE A 108 11.43 5.23 5.78
C PHE A 108 10.54 6.31 6.36
N MET A 109 9.23 6.04 6.37
CA MET A 109 8.23 6.92 6.96
C MET A 109 7.21 6.12 7.75
N THR A 110 6.92 6.54 8.99
CA THR A 110 5.84 5.94 9.79
C THR A 110 4.51 6.60 9.47
N ILE A 111 3.52 5.77 9.14
CA ILE A 111 2.16 6.16 8.79
C ILE A 111 1.23 5.71 9.91
N GLN A 112 0.49 6.65 10.47
CA GLN A 112 -0.42 6.42 11.58
C GLN A 112 -1.87 6.28 11.12
N ALA A 113 -2.73 5.75 11.98
CA ALA A 113 -4.17 5.68 11.75
C ALA A 113 -4.77 7.03 11.30
N GLY A 114 -5.68 7.00 10.34
CA GLY A 114 -6.28 8.16 9.70
C GLY A 114 -5.52 8.71 8.49
N TYR A 115 -4.31 8.23 8.24
CA TYR A 115 -3.48 8.60 7.09
C TYR A 115 -3.42 7.47 6.07
N CYS A 116 -3.12 7.84 4.84
CA CYS A 116 -2.84 6.90 3.76
C CYS A 116 -1.59 7.29 2.98
N TYR A 117 -1.03 6.32 2.28
CA TYR A 117 -0.04 6.58 1.26
C TYR A 117 -0.43 5.91 -0.06
N VAL A 118 -0.07 6.56 -1.16
CA VAL A 118 -0.29 6.09 -2.52
C VAL A 118 1.06 5.80 -3.14
N VAL A 119 1.22 4.61 -3.69
CA VAL A 119 2.40 4.19 -4.44
C VAL A 119 1.99 3.81 -5.86
N PHE A 120 2.73 4.34 -6.82
CA PHE A 120 2.55 4.14 -8.25
C PHE A 120 3.49 3.06 -8.77
N PRO A 121 3.37 2.60 -10.03
CA PRO A 121 4.28 1.60 -10.59
C PRO A 121 5.78 1.93 -10.50
N GLU A 122 6.11 3.22 -10.52
CA GLU A 122 7.49 3.70 -10.36
C GLU A 122 8.00 3.73 -8.90
N ASP A 123 7.13 3.44 -7.94
CA ASP A 123 7.46 3.46 -6.51
C ASP A 123 7.73 2.04 -5.98
N GLY A 124 9.01 1.72 -5.71
CA GLY A 124 9.34 0.57 -4.89
C GLY A 124 8.96 0.84 -3.43
N HIS A 125 8.21 -0.06 -2.82
CA HIS A 125 7.71 0.15 -1.45
C HIS A 125 7.80 -1.12 -0.61
N MET A 126 8.07 -0.94 0.67
CA MET A 126 8.21 -1.99 1.68
C MET A 126 7.19 -1.74 2.79
N PRO A 127 5.94 -2.24 2.63
CA PRO A 127 4.86 -1.99 3.58
C PRO A 127 4.94 -2.90 4.81
N GLY A 128 4.30 -2.49 5.90
CA GLY A 128 4.09 -3.33 7.08
C GLY A 128 5.38 -3.62 7.84
N VAL A 129 6.34 -2.70 7.83
CA VAL A 129 7.59 -2.87 8.56
C VAL A 129 7.69 -1.94 9.77
N HIS A 130 8.70 -2.20 10.62
CA HIS A 130 9.19 -1.32 11.68
C HIS A 130 10.70 -1.24 11.63
N LEU A 131 11.26 -0.14 12.14
CA LEU A 131 12.70 0.02 12.28
C LEU A 131 13.19 -0.56 13.62
N ASP A 132 12.54 -0.19 14.71
CA ASP A 132 12.94 -0.54 16.06
C ASP A 132 11.95 -1.48 16.75
N THR A 133 10.70 -1.06 16.89
CA THR A 133 9.69 -1.74 17.71
C THR A 133 8.51 -2.21 16.86
N PRO A 134 8.08 -3.47 16.98
CA PRO A 134 6.85 -3.95 16.34
C PRO A 134 5.64 -3.12 16.75
N ALA A 135 4.74 -2.89 15.79
CA ALA A 135 3.46 -2.24 16.02
C ALA A 135 2.35 -3.04 15.35
N ASP A 136 1.19 -3.08 15.98
CA ASP A 136 0.02 -3.68 15.36
C ASP A 136 -0.64 -2.68 14.41
N PHE A 137 -1.20 -3.19 13.34
CA PHE A 137 -1.93 -2.39 12.35
C PHE A 137 -3.17 -3.11 11.85
N LYS A 138 -4.16 -2.31 11.46
CA LYS A 138 -5.24 -2.69 10.56
C LYS A 138 -5.29 -1.67 9.44
N LYS A 139 -5.40 -2.13 8.20
CA LYS A 139 -5.40 -1.24 7.03
C LYS A 139 -6.31 -1.74 5.91
N ALA A 140 -6.77 -0.80 5.10
CA ALA A 140 -7.35 -1.07 3.80
C ALA A 140 -6.29 -0.83 2.72
N VAL A 141 -6.04 -1.84 1.89
CA VAL A 141 -5.18 -1.73 0.70
C VAL A 141 -6.10 -1.69 -0.52
N VAL A 142 -6.16 -0.54 -1.17
CA VAL A 142 -6.90 -0.34 -2.41
C VAL A 142 -5.95 -0.54 -3.58
N LYS A 143 -6.26 -1.45 -4.48
CA LYS A 143 -5.52 -1.65 -5.72
C LYS A 143 -6.35 -1.11 -6.89
N LEU A 144 -5.83 -0.08 -7.55
CA LEU A 144 -6.44 0.54 -8.72
C LEU A 144 -5.59 0.26 -9.95
N LYS A 145 -6.24 -0.23 -11.01
CA LYS A 145 -5.57 -0.51 -12.27
C LYS A 145 -5.23 0.79 -13.02
N VAL A 146 -4.02 0.89 -13.53
CA VAL A 146 -3.49 2.07 -14.26
C VAL A 146 -3.06 1.68 -15.67
#